data_e61ad2147df5fdef17c01c04efaf0045
#
_entry.id   e61ad2147df5fdef17c01c04efaf0045
#
_cell.length_a   1.000
_cell.length_b   1.000
_cell.length_c   1.000
_cell.angle_alpha   90.00
_cell.angle_beta   90.00
_cell.angle_gamma   90.00
#
_symmetry.space_group_name_H-M   'P 1'
#
loop_
_entity.id
_entity.type
_entity.pdbx_description
1 polymer ?
#
loop_
_entity_poly.entity_id
_entity_poly.type
_entity_poly.pdbx_seq_one_letter_code
_entity_poly.pdbx_strand_id
1 'polypeptide(L)'
;MTYPHARRTHAVQALALAIMSSLALPCNADQQAVLTVVEDRGGSSALPYYQDIDPEPTHTTPVMTGVRAGGAFPVSTPELSPGPVQGRVINAAGLQPMFIVGDDPTSQAWLKQKLSALQGLQAVGLAVNVSNAARLQEIRRWAPGLQVLPVPASDIAGRLGLQHYPVLITATTLQQ
;
A
#
# COMPACT_ATOMS: atom_id res chain seq x y z
N MET A 1 -45.46 27.32 -51.40
CA MET A 1 -45.99 27.39 -50.03
C MET A 1 -44.88 26.94 -49.13
N THR A 2 -44.16 27.89 -48.55
CA THR A 2 -42.97 27.71 -47.73
C THR A 2 -43.31 27.89 -46.23
N TYR A 3 -43.09 26.88 -45.42
CA TYR A 3 -43.36 26.92 -43.97
C TYR A 3 -42.18 27.53 -43.18
N PRO A 4 -42.39 28.56 -42.36
CA PRO A 4 -41.34 29.13 -41.51
C PRO A 4 -41.47 28.58 -40.08
N HIS A 5 -40.91 27.40 -39.78
CA HIS A 5 -40.91 26.86 -38.41
C HIS A 5 -39.53 26.73 -37.75
N ALA A 6 -38.47 27.21 -38.40
CA ALA A 6 -37.10 26.97 -37.90
C ALA A 6 -36.54 28.01 -36.90
N ARG A 7 -37.28 29.10 -36.61
CA ARG A 7 -36.74 30.19 -35.75
C ARG A 7 -37.17 30.17 -34.28
N ARG A 8 -38.14 29.34 -33.89
CA ARG A 8 -38.64 29.31 -32.51
C ARG A 8 -37.92 28.33 -31.55
N THR A 9 -37.25 27.36 -32.10
CA THR A 9 -36.57 26.34 -31.28
C THR A 9 -35.26 26.83 -30.65
N HIS A 10 -34.55 27.74 -31.30
CA HIS A 10 -33.28 28.24 -30.78
C HIS A 10 -33.43 29.24 -29.64
N ALA A 11 -34.53 29.97 -29.58
CA ALA A 11 -34.79 30.94 -28.52
C ALA A 11 -35.11 30.27 -27.18
N VAL A 12 -35.79 29.13 -27.22
CA VAL A 12 -36.12 28.36 -26.00
C VAL A 12 -34.91 27.63 -25.45
N GLN A 13 -34.03 27.15 -26.32
CA GLN A 13 -32.76 26.51 -25.89
C GLN A 13 -31.76 27.50 -25.28
N ALA A 14 -31.70 28.73 -25.81
CA ALA A 14 -30.82 29.76 -25.24
C ALA A 14 -31.30 30.22 -23.86
N LEU A 15 -32.60 30.27 -23.60
CA LEU A 15 -33.15 30.65 -22.31
C LEU A 15 -32.94 29.56 -21.23
N ALA A 16 -33.00 28.27 -21.62
CA ALA A 16 -32.77 27.15 -20.72
C ALA A 16 -31.30 27.05 -20.26
N LEU A 17 -30.34 27.41 -21.13
CA LEU A 17 -28.93 27.42 -20.79
C LEU A 17 -28.54 28.57 -19.84
N ALA A 18 -29.23 29.70 -19.93
CA ALA A 18 -28.98 30.86 -19.07
C ALA A 18 -29.46 30.66 -17.62
N ILE A 19 -30.46 29.82 -17.40
CA ILE A 19 -31.01 29.54 -16.05
C ILE A 19 -30.13 28.52 -15.27
N MET A 20 -29.40 27.65 -15.98
CA MET A 20 -28.51 26.67 -15.35
C MET A 20 -27.20 27.30 -14.81
N SER A 21 -26.82 28.49 -15.26
CA SER A 21 -25.57 29.16 -14.83
C SER A 21 -25.66 29.93 -13.51
N SER A 22 -26.86 30.09 -12.93
CA SER A 22 -27.06 30.93 -11.75
C SER A 22 -27.11 30.17 -10.40
N LEU A 23 -26.90 28.85 -10.38
CA LEU A 23 -26.92 28.04 -9.14
C LEU A 23 -25.53 27.64 -8.64
N ALA A 24 -24.48 28.34 -9.03
CA ALA A 24 -23.18 28.20 -8.36
C ALA A 24 -23.22 28.96 -7.04
N LEU A 25 -23.68 28.33 -5.98
CA LEU A 25 -23.53 28.84 -4.61
C LEU A 25 -22.04 28.82 -4.27
N PRO A 26 -21.43 29.95 -3.87
CA PRO A 26 -20.07 29.92 -3.35
C PRO A 26 -20.08 29.16 -2.01
N CYS A 27 -19.44 28.02 -1.97
CA CYS A 27 -19.16 27.30 -0.75
C CYS A 27 -18.06 28.08 -0.01
N ASN A 28 -18.44 29.00 0.86
CA ASN A 28 -17.51 29.66 1.79
C ASN A 28 -17.20 28.66 2.92
N ALA A 29 -16.14 27.88 2.74
CA ALA A 29 -15.59 27.00 3.76
C ALA A 29 -14.52 27.71 4.59
N ASP A 30 -14.81 28.93 5.07
CA ASP A 30 -13.88 29.68 5.91
C ASP A 30 -14.61 30.23 7.16
N GLN A 31 -15.26 29.30 7.87
CA GLN A 31 -15.62 29.53 9.26
C GLN A 31 -14.68 28.68 10.13
N GLN A 32 -13.52 29.26 10.42
CA GLN A 32 -12.76 28.84 11.60
C GLN A 32 -13.69 29.04 12.79
N ALA A 33 -14.26 27.95 13.28
CA ALA A 33 -14.99 27.95 14.53
C ALA A 33 -14.01 28.39 15.63
N VAL A 34 -14.13 29.66 16.06
CA VAL A 34 -13.41 30.13 17.23
C VAL A 34 -13.90 29.29 18.40
N LEU A 35 -13.03 28.44 18.92
CA LEU A 35 -13.32 27.66 20.12
C LEU A 35 -13.52 28.62 21.28
N THR A 36 -14.76 28.73 21.72
CA THR A 36 -15.08 29.56 22.92
C THR A 36 -14.88 28.66 24.13
N VAL A 37 -13.94 29.01 24.99
CA VAL A 37 -13.77 28.33 26.29
C VAL A 37 -14.99 28.71 27.14
N VAL A 38 -15.82 27.69 27.41
CA VAL A 38 -17.08 27.89 28.13
C VAL A 38 -16.88 27.99 29.65
N GLU A 39 -15.84 27.35 30.17
CA GLU A 39 -15.50 27.40 31.59
C GLU A 39 -14.00 27.16 31.78
N ASP A 40 -13.32 28.11 32.43
CA ASP A 40 -11.94 27.99 32.89
C ASP A 40 -11.97 27.90 34.41
N ARG A 41 -11.71 26.73 34.97
CA ARG A 41 -11.67 26.51 36.43
C ARG A 41 -10.28 26.75 37.02
N GLY A 42 -9.39 27.26 36.23
CA GLY A 42 -7.99 27.40 36.61
C GLY A 42 -7.28 26.05 36.73
N GLY A 43 -6.07 25.99 36.32
CA GLY A 43 -5.21 24.81 36.44
C GLY A 43 -3.77 25.22 36.23
N SER A 44 -2.84 24.40 36.71
CA SER A 44 -1.44 24.58 36.38
C SER A 44 -1.22 24.19 34.92
N SER A 45 -0.50 25.02 34.15
CA SER A 45 -0.14 24.70 32.78
C SER A 45 0.60 23.36 32.75
N ALA A 46 0.16 22.46 31.89
CA ALA A 46 0.84 21.18 31.66
C ALA A 46 2.09 21.32 30.78
N LEU A 47 2.35 22.52 30.26
CA LEU A 47 3.53 22.82 29.43
C LEU A 47 4.86 22.31 30.01
N PRO A 48 5.14 22.43 31.33
CA PRO A 48 6.39 21.92 31.89
C PRO A 48 6.56 20.41 31.75
N TYR A 49 5.47 19.64 31.68
CA TYR A 49 5.51 18.20 31.50
C TYR A 49 5.76 17.77 30.05
N TYR A 50 5.59 18.70 29.11
CA TYR A 50 5.80 18.43 27.69
C TYR A 50 7.13 18.95 27.16
N GLN A 51 7.87 19.74 27.96
CA GLN A 51 9.16 20.29 27.56
C GLN A 51 10.22 19.22 27.30
N ASP A 52 10.15 18.09 28.01
CA ASP A 52 11.04 16.96 27.80
C ASP A 52 10.59 16.01 26.69
N ILE A 53 9.36 16.21 26.16
CA ILE A 53 8.76 15.38 25.10
C ILE A 53 8.88 16.09 23.74
N ASP A 54 9.17 17.39 23.75
CA ASP A 54 9.47 18.11 22.53
C ASP A 54 10.89 17.69 22.09
N PRO A 55 11.03 16.77 21.10
CA PRO A 55 12.33 16.46 20.60
C PRO A 55 12.84 17.75 20.00
N GLU A 56 13.86 18.33 20.62
CA GLU A 56 14.61 19.43 20.02
C GLU A 56 14.76 19.09 18.53
N PRO A 57 14.27 19.96 17.62
CA PRO A 57 14.38 19.66 16.21
C PRO A 57 15.88 19.61 15.89
N THR A 58 16.45 18.45 16.09
CA THR A 58 17.65 18.11 15.36
C THR A 58 17.26 18.34 13.91
N HIS A 59 17.73 19.43 13.32
CA HIS A 59 17.57 19.79 11.92
C HIS A 59 18.27 18.77 10.99
N THR A 60 18.23 17.53 11.35
CA THR A 60 18.20 16.43 10.44
C THR A 60 16.73 16.22 10.12
N THR A 61 16.24 16.99 9.13
CA THR A 61 15.14 16.51 8.32
C THR A 61 15.40 15.03 8.15
N PRO A 62 14.58 14.10 8.69
CA PRO A 62 14.58 12.77 8.15
C PRO A 62 14.05 13.03 6.76
N VAL A 63 14.98 13.22 5.80
CA VAL A 63 14.70 12.88 4.44
C VAL A 63 14.15 11.48 4.62
N MET A 64 12.83 11.32 4.46
CA MET A 64 12.25 10.04 4.09
C MET A 64 12.83 9.75 2.71
N THR A 65 14.14 9.58 2.71
CA THR A 65 14.85 8.93 1.64
C THR A 65 14.16 7.60 1.60
N GLY A 66 13.29 7.47 0.61
CA GLY A 66 12.48 6.28 0.43
C GLY A 66 13.34 5.10 0.78
N VAL A 67 12.80 4.17 1.55
CA VAL A 67 13.47 2.98 2.06
C VAL A 67 14.56 2.64 1.05
N ARG A 68 15.80 2.99 1.39
CA ARG A 68 16.92 2.68 0.51
C ARG A 68 16.87 1.18 0.36
N ALA A 69 16.40 0.72 -0.80
CA ALA A 69 16.43 -0.69 -1.17
C ALA A 69 17.87 -1.26 -1.18
N GLY A 70 18.80 -0.51 -0.63
CA GLY A 70 20.23 -0.82 -0.55
C GLY A 70 20.79 -1.00 0.86
N GLY A 71 19.96 -0.91 1.93
CA GLY A 71 20.47 -0.84 3.30
C GLY A 71 20.47 -2.14 4.10
N ALA A 72 19.88 -3.22 3.63
CA ALA A 72 19.63 -4.41 4.47
C ALA A 72 20.04 -5.73 3.81
N PHE A 73 21.15 -5.75 3.10
CA PHE A 73 21.70 -7.02 2.60
C PHE A 73 22.88 -7.47 3.47
N PRO A 74 23.01 -8.78 3.67
CA PRO A 74 22.14 -9.87 3.22
C PRO A 74 20.81 -9.93 3.96
N VAL A 75 19.71 -10.22 3.25
CA VAL A 75 18.44 -10.59 3.89
C VAL A 75 18.50 -12.07 4.23
N SER A 76 18.31 -12.41 5.49
CA SER A 76 18.36 -13.78 5.95
C SER A 76 17.10 -14.14 6.73
N THR A 77 16.57 -15.32 6.43
CA THR A 77 15.48 -15.96 7.18
C THR A 77 15.88 -17.43 7.36
N PRO A 78 16.67 -17.73 8.39
CA PRO A 78 17.28 -19.05 8.57
C PRO A 78 16.26 -20.16 8.78
N GLU A 79 15.04 -19.82 9.24
CA GLU A 79 13.95 -20.77 9.48
C GLU A 79 13.31 -21.26 8.17
N LEU A 80 13.56 -20.56 7.06
CA LEU A 80 12.98 -20.89 5.76
C LEU A 80 14.04 -21.42 4.79
N SER A 81 13.70 -22.52 4.13
CA SER A 81 14.53 -23.13 3.07
C SER A 81 13.69 -23.42 1.82
N PRO A 82 14.31 -23.55 0.63
CA PRO A 82 13.59 -24.02 -0.55
C PRO A 82 13.05 -25.44 -0.32
N GLY A 83 11.76 -25.65 -0.61
CA GLY A 83 11.16 -26.98 -0.44
C GLY A 83 9.67 -27.02 -0.66
N PRO A 84 9.05 -28.20 -0.51
CA PRO A 84 7.62 -28.38 -0.70
C PRO A 84 6.84 -27.75 0.48
N VAL A 85 5.78 -27.01 0.15
CA VAL A 85 4.86 -26.43 1.12
C VAL A 85 3.53 -27.16 1.06
N GLN A 86 3.08 -27.66 2.21
CA GLN A 86 1.75 -28.27 2.29
C GLN A 86 0.67 -27.19 2.26
N GLY A 87 -0.19 -27.26 1.25
CA GLY A 87 -1.35 -26.38 1.17
C GLY A 87 -2.30 -26.60 2.32
N ARG A 88 -2.83 -25.51 2.88
CA ARG A 88 -3.83 -25.58 3.96
C ARG A 88 -4.72 -24.36 3.99
N VAL A 89 -5.88 -24.50 4.60
CA VAL A 89 -6.78 -23.41 4.90
C VAL A 89 -6.28 -22.68 6.15
N ILE A 90 -6.30 -21.36 6.11
CA ILE A 90 -6.00 -20.48 7.23
C ILE A 90 -7.15 -19.48 7.39
N ASN A 91 -7.18 -18.79 8.53
CA ASN A 91 -8.11 -17.69 8.75
C ASN A 91 -7.31 -16.44 9.14
N ALA A 92 -7.02 -15.61 8.16
CA ALA A 92 -6.28 -14.37 8.31
C ALA A 92 -7.03 -13.20 7.66
N ALA A 93 -8.24 -12.93 8.18
CA ALA A 93 -9.12 -11.90 7.63
C ALA A 93 -8.39 -10.55 7.51
N GLY A 94 -8.50 -9.91 6.33
CA GLY A 94 -7.83 -8.65 6.04
C GLY A 94 -6.37 -8.77 5.58
N LEU A 95 -5.79 -9.97 5.53
CA LEU A 95 -4.45 -10.17 5.01
C LEU A 95 -4.44 -9.93 3.51
N GLN A 96 -3.59 -9.00 3.07
CA GLN A 96 -3.33 -8.79 1.64
C GLN A 96 -2.59 -10.02 1.07
N PRO A 97 -2.94 -10.45 -0.15
CA PRO A 97 -2.23 -11.54 -0.80
C PRO A 97 -0.73 -11.26 -0.88
N MET A 98 0.07 -12.22 -0.44
CA MET A 98 1.53 -12.10 -0.48
C MET A 98 2.16 -13.45 -0.85
N PHE A 99 3.37 -13.39 -1.35
CA PHE A 99 4.13 -14.61 -1.62
C PHE A 99 5.56 -14.50 -1.09
N ILE A 100 6.12 -15.63 -0.68
CA ILE A 100 7.49 -15.73 -0.20
C ILE A 100 8.31 -16.50 -1.23
N VAL A 101 9.46 -15.95 -1.61
CA VAL A 101 10.40 -16.54 -2.56
C VAL A 101 11.83 -16.28 -2.13
N GLY A 102 12.72 -17.15 -2.51
CA GLY A 102 14.16 -16.97 -2.29
C GLY A 102 14.93 -16.75 -3.58
N ASP A 103 16.24 -16.69 -3.42
CA ASP A 103 17.20 -16.58 -4.52
C ASP A 103 17.67 -17.98 -4.98
N ASP A 104 16.74 -18.77 -5.48
CA ASP A 104 16.96 -20.17 -5.84
C ASP A 104 16.17 -20.60 -7.10
N PRO A 105 16.59 -21.67 -7.79
CA PRO A 105 15.91 -22.15 -9.00
C PRO A 105 14.46 -22.59 -8.79
N THR A 106 14.14 -23.11 -7.59
CA THR A 106 12.77 -23.55 -7.24
C THR A 106 11.83 -22.36 -7.21
N SER A 107 12.24 -21.28 -6.55
CA SER A 107 11.50 -20.01 -6.53
C SER A 107 11.34 -19.42 -7.92
N GLN A 108 12.38 -19.48 -8.76
CA GLN A 108 12.31 -19.00 -10.15
C GLN A 108 11.29 -19.80 -10.98
N ALA A 109 11.33 -21.12 -10.92
CA ALA A 109 10.40 -21.98 -11.65
C ALA A 109 8.95 -21.74 -11.20
N TRP A 110 8.75 -21.66 -9.90
CA TRP A 110 7.44 -21.41 -9.30
C TRP A 110 6.87 -20.05 -9.71
N LEU A 111 7.67 -18.98 -9.66
CA LEU A 111 7.26 -17.64 -10.10
C LEU A 111 6.82 -17.64 -11.57
N LYS A 112 7.56 -18.32 -12.46
CA LYS A 112 7.17 -18.45 -13.87
C LYS A 112 5.83 -19.15 -14.03
N GLN A 113 5.57 -20.18 -13.24
CA GLN A 113 4.33 -20.95 -13.31
C GLN A 113 3.13 -20.18 -12.73
N LYS A 114 3.32 -19.46 -11.64
CA LYS A 114 2.23 -18.81 -10.90
C LYS A 114 2.05 -17.32 -11.25
N LEU A 115 2.88 -16.76 -12.13
CA LEU A 115 2.94 -15.32 -12.40
C LEU A 115 1.57 -14.69 -12.67
N SER A 116 0.77 -15.28 -13.55
CA SER A 116 -0.55 -14.74 -13.90
C SER A 116 -1.52 -14.74 -12.72
N ALA A 117 -1.49 -15.76 -11.88
CA ALA A 117 -2.32 -15.84 -10.68
C ALA A 117 -1.87 -14.78 -9.64
N LEU A 118 -0.57 -14.62 -9.45
CA LEU A 118 -0.01 -13.62 -8.54
C LEU A 118 -0.36 -12.19 -8.99
N GLN A 119 -0.29 -11.92 -10.29
CA GLN A 119 -0.68 -10.64 -10.87
C GLN A 119 -2.18 -10.38 -10.72
N GLY A 120 -3.02 -11.39 -10.97
CA GLY A 120 -4.47 -11.29 -10.78
C GLY A 120 -4.88 -10.97 -9.33
N LEU A 121 -4.09 -11.46 -8.36
CA LEU A 121 -4.27 -11.18 -6.94
C LEU A 121 -3.58 -9.89 -6.48
N GLN A 122 -2.80 -9.23 -7.33
CA GLN A 122 -1.93 -8.11 -6.97
C GLN A 122 -1.05 -8.43 -5.75
N ALA A 123 -0.55 -9.66 -5.69
CA ALA A 123 0.20 -10.16 -4.55
C ALA A 123 1.54 -9.46 -4.39
N VAL A 124 1.93 -9.17 -3.15
CA VAL A 124 3.22 -8.57 -2.81
C VAL A 124 4.24 -9.67 -2.51
N GLY A 125 5.40 -9.62 -3.15
CA GLY A 125 6.48 -10.58 -2.93
C GLY A 125 7.40 -10.19 -1.77
N LEU A 126 7.71 -11.17 -0.94
CA LEU A 126 8.75 -11.09 0.07
C LEU A 126 9.94 -11.93 -0.40
N ALA A 127 11.05 -11.26 -0.73
CA ALA A 127 12.28 -11.94 -1.13
C ALA A 127 13.12 -12.22 0.11
N VAL A 128 13.21 -13.48 0.49
CA VAL A 128 13.96 -13.98 1.63
C VAL A 128 15.29 -14.62 1.19
N ASN A 129 16.26 -14.69 2.08
CA ASN A 129 17.56 -15.32 1.81
C ASN A 129 18.28 -14.77 0.56
N VAL A 130 18.31 -13.44 0.45
CA VAL A 130 18.92 -12.70 -0.67
C VAL A 130 20.25 -12.10 -0.25
N SER A 131 21.30 -12.43 -0.96
CA SER A 131 22.68 -12.02 -0.60
C SER A 131 22.99 -10.55 -0.87
N ASN A 132 22.45 -9.97 -1.93
CA ASN A 132 22.75 -8.61 -2.34
C ASN A 132 21.68 -8.01 -3.27
N ALA A 133 21.80 -6.72 -3.56
CA ALA A 133 20.86 -5.99 -4.41
C ALA A 133 20.78 -6.51 -5.86
N ALA A 134 21.88 -7.02 -6.42
CA ALA A 134 21.87 -7.56 -7.78
C ALA A 134 20.98 -8.81 -7.88
N ARG A 135 21.07 -9.69 -6.88
CA ARG A 135 20.21 -10.89 -6.80
C ARG A 135 18.74 -10.52 -6.62
N LEU A 136 18.44 -9.50 -5.82
CA LEU A 136 17.07 -8.98 -5.72
C LEU A 136 16.54 -8.50 -7.08
N GLN A 137 17.37 -7.80 -7.86
CA GLN A 137 16.97 -7.35 -9.20
C GLN A 137 16.68 -8.53 -10.15
N GLU A 138 17.38 -9.64 -9.99
CA GLU A 138 17.07 -10.85 -10.76
C GLU A 138 15.72 -11.45 -10.35
N ILE A 139 15.43 -11.55 -9.05
CA ILE A 139 14.12 -12.01 -8.56
C ILE A 139 12.99 -11.13 -9.09
N ARG A 140 13.19 -9.81 -9.12
CA ARG A 140 12.23 -8.86 -9.70
C ARG A 140 12.00 -9.08 -11.19
N ARG A 141 13.03 -9.48 -11.93
CA ARG A 141 12.88 -9.85 -13.36
C ARG A 141 12.08 -11.14 -13.56
N TRP A 142 12.09 -12.06 -12.58
CA TRP A 142 11.26 -13.27 -12.64
C TRP A 142 9.78 -12.99 -12.38
N ALA A 143 9.46 -11.86 -11.71
CA ALA A 143 8.11 -11.45 -11.32
C ALA A 143 7.74 -10.06 -11.88
N PRO A 144 7.71 -9.88 -13.22
CA PRO A 144 7.41 -8.58 -13.83
C PRO A 144 6.00 -8.12 -13.45
N GLY A 145 5.88 -6.82 -13.15
CA GLY A 145 4.61 -6.21 -12.75
C GLY A 145 4.18 -6.46 -11.30
N LEU A 146 4.98 -7.20 -10.52
CA LEU A 146 4.75 -7.42 -9.09
C LEU A 146 5.75 -6.64 -8.24
N GLN A 147 5.29 -6.17 -7.10
CA GLN A 147 6.17 -5.58 -6.11
C GLN A 147 6.90 -6.68 -5.33
N VAL A 148 8.23 -6.65 -5.32
CA VAL A 148 9.06 -7.58 -4.55
C VAL A 148 9.97 -6.81 -3.61
N LEU A 149 9.85 -7.10 -2.31
CA LEU A 149 10.54 -6.44 -1.23
C LEU A 149 11.56 -7.38 -0.56
N PRO A 150 12.78 -6.93 -0.31
CA PRO A 150 13.77 -7.70 0.43
C PRO A 150 13.49 -7.56 1.93
N VAL A 151 12.83 -8.55 2.51
CA VAL A 151 12.40 -8.52 3.93
C VAL A 151 12.60 -9.89 4.55
N PRO A 152 13.15 -9.98 5.77
CA PRO A 152 13.14 -11.24 6.52
C PRO A 152 11.68 -11.61 6.84
N ALA A 153 11.36 -12.89 6.71
CA ALA A 153 10.01 -13.40 6.93
C ALA A 153 9.88 -14.27 8.19
N SER A 154 10.82 -14.15 9.14
CA SER A 154 10.86 -14.95 10.37
C SER A 154 9.57 -14.86 11.18
N ASP A 155 8.99 -13.65 11.33
CA ASP A 155 7.73 -13.46 12.05
C ASP A 155 6.57 -14.18 11.36
N ILE A 156 6.44 -14.03 10.04
CA ILE A 156 5.41 -14.69 9.23
C ILE A 156 5.61 -16.21 9.27
N ALA A 157 6.85 -16.66 9.12
CA ALA A 157 7.20 -18.07 9.16
C ALA A 157 6.80 -18.69 10.50
N GLY A 158 7.14 -18.06 11.62
CA GLY A 158 6.80 -18.51 12.95
C GLY A 158 5.28 -18.53 13.20
N ARG A 159 4.56 -17.46 12.87
CA ARG A 159 3.10 -17.39 13.04
C ARG A 159 2.33 -18.41 12.21
N LEU A 160 2.80 -18.65 10.99
CA LEU A 160 2.17 -19.61 10.08
C LEU A 160 2.80 -20.99 10.13
N GLY A 161 3.83 -21.24 10.95
CA GLY A 161 4.53 -22.51 11.02
C GLY A 161 5.12 -22.94 9.67
N LEU A 162 5.62 -21.97 8.89
CA LEU A 162 6.26 -22.22 7.61
C LEU A 162 7.72 -22.62 7.82
N GLN A 163 8.18 -23.62 7.06
CA GLN A 163 9.56 -24.06 7.03
C GLN A 163 10.16 -23.96 5.63
N HIS A 164 9.30 -23.85 4.63
CA HIS A 164 9.70 -23.88 3.23
C HIS A 164 9.05 -22.77 2.41
N TYR A 165 9.71 -22.41 1.32
CA TYR A 165 9.22 -21.57 0.25
C TYR A 165 9.54 -22.22 -1.11
N PRO A 166 8.94 -21.81 -2.24
CA PRO A 166 8.01 -20.71 -2.42
C PRO A 166 6.59 -21.01 -1.93
N VAL A 167 5.86 -19.98 -1.52
CA VAL A 167 4.49 -20.11 -1.02
C VAL A 167 3.68 -18.85 -1.31
N LEU A 168 2.43 -19.02 -1.72
CA LEU A 168 1.41 -17.95 -1.79
C LEU A 168 0.55 -18.01 -0.53
N ILE A 169 0.40 -16.87 0.11
CA ILE A 169 -0.37 -16.66 1.34
C ILE A 169 -1.51 -15.72 1.00
N THR A 170 -2.74 -16.17 1.21
CA THR A 170 -3.94 -15.35 1.09
C THR A 170 -4.66 -15.27 2.43
N ALA A 171 -5.74 -14.51 2.50
CA ALA A 171 -6.55 -14.45 3.73
C ALA A 171 -7.12 -15.81 4.17
N THR A 172 -7.23 -16.77 3.25
CA THR A 172 -7.90 -18.04 3.48
C THR A 172 -7.03 -19.27 3.28
N THR A 173 -5.93 -19.15 2.53
CA THR A 173 -5.15 -20.33 2.12
C THR A 173 -3.63 -20.07 2.08
N LEU A 174 -2.88 -21.14 2.33
CA LEU A 174 -1.48 -21.31 1.94
C LEU A 174 -1.42 -22.25 0.74
N GLN A 175 -0.68 -21.89 -0.32
CA GLN A 175 -0.56 -22.70 -1.56
C GLN A 175 0.85 -22.59 -2.12
N GLN A 176 1.31 -23.67 -2.76
CA GLN A 176 2.53 -23.68 -3.56
C GLN A 176 2.22 -23.80 -5.05
#